data_fc36405609bddc9918da851cdc726a58
#
_entry.id   fc36405609bddc9918da851cdc726a58
#
_cell.length_a   1.000
_cell.length_b   1.000
_cell.length_c   1.000
_cell.angle_alpha   90.00
_cell.angle_beta   90.00
_cell.angle_gamma   90.00
#
_symmetry.space_group_name_H-M   'P 1'
#
loop_
_entity.id
_entity.type
_entity.pdbx_description
1 polymer ?
#
loop_
_entity_poly.entity_id
_entity_poly.type
_entity_poly.pdbx_seq_one_letter_code
_entity_poly.pdbx_strand_id
1 'polypeptide(L)'
;YERLSGELPLWQMAPRYDALLAGHGIGWQRDRVTAVEPGSCQVVLESGQRLGYSQLVIATGAKPDSFGIPGVEEHALRFHSLEDVEALQAQLPAIRNRVAIVGAGPSGVELACKLADLLRGQANVELIERGERCLPQAKAFNRSQAELALQQRDVRLRCQCGVKAVQAGELTLQDAQGQSSSLAVDAVVWTAGQRTAVPSGTLATDGRGRLRCNASLQLESDPRIFSLGDTAAIPHDPELPATAQVAF
;
A
#
# COMPACT_ATOMS: atom_id res chain seq x y z
N TYR A 1 6.27 -10.48 -1.45
CA TYR A 1 5.69 -11.76 -1.91
C TYR A 1 6.65 -12.92 -1.61
N GLU A 2 7.92 -12.82 -1.98
CA GLU A 2 8.94 -13.85 -1.80
C GLU A 2 9.22 -14.15 -0.32
N ARG A 3 9.07 -13.15 0.55
CA ARG A 3 9.14 -13.36 2.00
C ARG A 3 7.95 -14.18 2.51
N LEU A 4 6.75 -13.92 1.98
CA LEU A 4 5.54 -14.66 2.34
C LEU A 4 5.65 -16.14 1.98
N SER A 5 6.19 -16.46 0.80
CA SER A 5 6.41 -17.83 0.34
C SER A 5 7.69 -18.48 0.88
N GLY A 6 8.58 -17.71 1.53
CA GLY A 6 9.85 -18.23 2.02
C GLY A 6 10.93 -18.41 0.94
N GLU A 7 10.69 -17.94 -0.28
CA GLU A 7 11.64 -18.07 -1.41
C GLU A 7 12.91 -17.24 -1.19
N LEU A 8 12.80 -16.07 -0.54
CA LEU A 8 13.94 -15.23 -0.25
C LEU A 8 14.08 -14.92 1.25
N PRO A 9 15.28 -14.97 1.80
CA PRO A 9 15.54 -14.58 3.18
C PRO A 9 15.51 -13.06 3.32
N LEU A 10 15.18 -12.57 4.53
CA LEU A 10 15.00 -11.14 4.81
C LEU A 10 16.21 -10.28 4.43
N TRP A 11 17.43 -10.76 4.68
CA TRP A 11 18.65 -10.01 4.41
C TRP A 11 18.88 -9.69 2.92
N GLN A 12 18.31 -10.49 2.01
CA GLN A 12 18.37 -10.22 0.57
C GLN A 12 17.32 -9.17 0.15
N MET A 13 16.19 -9.12 0.84
CA MET A 13 15.07 -8.25 0.48
C MET A 13 15.14 -6.89 1.17
N ALA A 14 15.65 -6.86 2.40
CA ALA A 14 15.71 -5.68 3.25
C ALA A 14 17.10 -5.56 3.91
N PRO A 15 18.10 -5.07 3.17
CA PRO A 15 19.41 -4.82 3.75
C PRO A 15 19.31 -3.76 4.85
N ARG A 16 20.10 -3.93 5.90
CA ARG A 16 20.11 -2.98 7.01
C ARG A 16 20.71 -1.65 6.57
N TYR A 17 20.06 -0.54 6.90
CA TYR A 17 20.52 0.81 6.52
C TYR A 17 21.87 1.16 7.13
N ASP A 18 22.15 0.76 8.39
CA ASP A 18 23.44 0.98 9.01
C ASP A 18 24.60 0.33 8.23
N ALA A 19 24.39 -0.87 7.72
CA ALA A 19 25.36 -1.56 6.87
C ALA A 19 25.45 -0.93 5.45
N LEU A 20 24.31 -0.57 4.86
CA LEU A 20 24.25 0.02 3.53
C LEU A 20 24.92 1.40 3.48
N LEU A 21 24.76 2.20 4.53
CA LEU A 21 25.26 3.58 4.59
C LEU A 21 26.67 3.68 5.21
N ALA A 22 27.22 2.57 5.71
CA ALA A 22 28.56 2.53 6.27
C ALA A 22 29.60 2.99 5.24
N GLY A 23 30.46 3.92 5.64
CA GLY A 23 31.55 4.45 4.77
C GLY A 23 31.14 5.54 3.80
N HIS A 24 29.86 5.88 3.69
CA HIS A 24 29.37 6.93 2.78
C HIS A 24 29.22 8.31 3.41
N GLY A 25 29.56 8.49 4.70
CA GLY A 25 29.41 9.75 5.40
C GLY A 25 27.95 10.18 5.63
N ILE A 26 27.01 9.23 5.53
CA ILE A 26 25.57 9.46 5.70
C ILE A 26 25.17 9.06 7.10
N GLY A 27 24.61 10.02 7.86
CA GLY A 27 24.01 9.76 9.18
C GLY A 27 22.70 8.99 9.02
N TRP A 28 22.51 7.98 9.84
CA TRP A 28 21.27 7.21 9.92
C TRP A 28 20.63 7.38 11.28
N GLN A 29 19.36 7.77 11.30
CA GLN A 29 18.57 7.86 12.52
C GLN A 29 17.24 7.13 12.34
N ARG A 30 16.98 6.14 13.18
CA ARG A 30 15.72 5.40 13.18
C ARG A 30 14.73 6.10 14.09
N ASP A 31 13.91 6.98 13.49
CA ASP A 31 12.83 7.67 14.17
C ASP A 31 11.73 8.04 13.16
N ARG A 32 10.59 8.48 13.65
CA ARG A 32 9.46 8.94 12.83
C ARG A 32 9.45 10.46 12.80
N VAL A 33 9.40 11.03 11.59
CA VAL A 33 9.12 12.46 11.41
C VAL A 33 7.63 12.71 11.61
N THR A 34 7.28 13.51 12.58
CA THR A 34 5.88 13.87 12.92
C THR A 34 5.47 15.21 12.33
N ALA A 35 6.42 16.15 12.19
CA ALA A 35 6.13 17.46 11.62
C ALA A 35 7.33 18.02 10.84
N VAL A 36 7.01 18.89 9.88
CA VAL A 36 7.97 19.76 9.17
C VAL A 36 7.61 21.20 9.50
N GLU A 37 8.60 21.96 9.93
CA GLU A 37 8.49 23.41 10.25
C GLU A 37 9.32 24.22 9.24
N PRO A 38 8.75 24.60 8.09
CA PRO A 38 9.52 25.32 7.05
C PRO A 38 10.10 26.66 7.52
N GLY A 39 9.35 27.38 8.37
CA GLY A 39 9.79 28.68 8.87
C GLY A 39 11.06 28.64 9.71
N SER A 40 11.31 27.56 10.45
CA SER A 40 12.52 27.33 11.24
C SER A 40 13.52 26.41 10.57
N CYS A 41 13.22 25.88 9.36
CA CYS A 41 14.02 24.86 8.68
C CYS A 41 14.30 23.62 9.57
N GLN A 42 13.27 23.11 10.22
CA GLN A 42 13.39 21.97 11.13
C GLN A 42 12.37 20.87 10.81
N VAL A 43 12.77 19.64 11.09
CA VAL A 43 11.86 18.49 11.22
C VAL A 43 11.75 18.10 12.69
N VAL A 44 10.56 17.70 13.10
CA VAL A 44 10.26 17.23 14.47
C VAL A 44 10.09 15.72 14.42
N LEU A 45 10.81 15.04 15.29
CA LEU A 45 10.77 13.60 15.43
C LEU A 45 9.77 13.17 16.52
N GLU A 46 9.33 11.93 16.49
CA GLU A 46 8.43 11.34 17.50
C GLU A 46 9.07 11.32 18.90
N SER A 47 10.39 11.16 18.97
CA SER A 47 11.19 11.31 20.20
C SER A 47 11.20 12.71 20.79
N GLY A 48 10.67 13.71 20.07
CA GLY A 48 10.74 15.13 20.45
C GLY A 48 12.01 15.83 19.97
N GLN A 49 12.98 15.11 19.40
CA GLN A 49 14.19 15.72 18.83
C GLN A 49 13.82 16.57 17.62
N ARG A 50 14.56 17.67 17.42
CA ARG A 50 14.47 18.57 16.28
C ARG A 50 15.75 18.50 15.47
N LEU A 51 15.63 18.33 14.15
CA LEU A 51 16.76 18.32 13.23
C LEU A 51 16.63 19.49 12.26
N GLY A 52 17.66 20.33 12.23
CA GLY A 52 17.75 21.43 11.27
C GLY A 52 18.18 20.93 9.89
N TYR A 53 17.72 21.60 8.83
CA TYR A 53 18.10 21.29 7.47
C TYR A 53 18.42 22.56 6.66
N SER A 54 19.32 22.46 5.70
CA SER A 54 19.50 23.43 4.63
C SER A 54 18.66 23.07 3.41
N GLN A 55 18.53 21.76 3.13
CA GLN A 55 17.61 21.19 2.18
C GLN A 55 16.95 19.96 2.79
N LEU A 56 15.69 19.71 2.44
CA LEU A 56 14.90 18.58 2.93
C LEU A 56 14.31 17.83 1.75
N VAL A 57 14.40 16.50 1.78
CA VAL A 57 13.68 15.62 0.86
C VAL A 57 12.62 14.86 1.63
N ILE A 58 11.35 14.99 1.25
CA ILE A 58 10.22 14.24 1.79
C ILE A 58 9.93 13.07 0.85
N ALA A 59 10.25 11.86 1.28
CA ALA A 59 10.05 10.61 0.55
C ALA A 59 9.37 9.57 1.43
N THR A 60 8.38 9.99 2.22
CA THR A 60 7.71 9.18 3.24
C THR A 60 6.66 8.22 2.68
N GLY A 61 6.45 8.21 1.37
CA GLY A 61 5.59 7.27 0.67
C GLY A 61 4.11 7.40 1.02
N ALA A 62 3.44 6.28 1.02
CA ALA A 62 2.02 6.15 1.34
C ALA A 62 1.81 5.10 2.44
N LYS A 63 0.61 5.04 2.98
CA LYS A 63 0.15 4.04 3.93
C LYS A 63 -1.24 3.53 3.53
N PRO A 64 -1.62 2.31 3.92
CA PRO A 64 -2.94 1.76 3.64
C PRO A 64 -4.05 2.69 4.12
N ASP A 65 -5.15 2.71 3.37
CA ASP A 65 -6.37 3.45 3.71
C ASP A 65 -7.54 2.48 3.83
N SER A 66 -8.21 2.48 4.97
CA SER A 66 -9.42 1.70 5.20
C SER A 66 -10.69 2.36 4.65
N PHE A 67 -10.58 3.58 4.13
CA PHE A 67 -11.73 4.41 3.72
C PHE A 67 -12.80 4.58 4.81
N GLY A 68 -12.44 4.37 6.07
CA GLY A 68 -13.39 4.41 7.19
C GLY A 68 -14.41 3.27 7.18
N ILE A 69 -14.16 2.20 6.44
CA ILE A 69 -15.04 1.03 6.41
C ILE A 69 -14.96 0.32 7.77
N PRO A 70 -16.12 0.10 8.43
CA PRO A 70 -16.15 -0.51 9.75
C PRO A 70 -15.46 -1.88 9.79
N GLY A 71 -14.67 -2.10 10.82
CA GLY A 71 -14.01 -3.36 11.12
C GLY A 71 -12.76 -3.68 10.29
N VAL A 72 -12.37 -2.82 9.32
CA VAL A 72 -11.14 -3.06 8.52
C VAL A 72 -9.91 -2.99 9.40
N GLU A 73 -9.84 -2.01 10.30
CA GLU A 73 -8.68 -1.83 11.18
C GLU A 73 -8.53 -2.97 12.19
N GLU A 74 -9.63 -3.55 12.65
CA GLU A 74 -9.69 -4.56 13.70
C GLU A 74 -9.60 -5.99 13.17
N HIS A 75 -10.12 -6.24 11.96
CA HIS A 75 -10.35 -7.61 11.47
C HIS A 75 -9.65 -7.93 10.15
N ALA A 76 -9.12 -6.94 9.45
CA ALA A 76 -8.39 -7.21 8.22
C ALA A 76 -6.87 -7.19 8.44
N LEU A 77 -6.19 -8.15 7.84
CA LEU A 77 -4.74 -8.13 7.68
C LEU A 77 -4.37 -7.08 6.61
N ARG A 78 -3.19 -6.50 6.73
CA ARG A 78 -2.62 -5.61 5.71
C ARG A 78 -1.52 -6.34 4.93
N PHE A 79 -1.04 -5.72 3.85
CA PHE A 79 0.08 -6.22 3.08
C PHE A 79 0.92 -5.03 2.56
N HIS A 80 1.56 -4.33 3.49
CA HIS A 80 2.31 -3.12 3.21
C HIS A 80 3.71 -3.10 3.84
N SER A 81 3.84 -3.63 5.05
CA SER A 81 5.09 -3.68 5.81
C SER A 81 5.60 -5.12 5.99
N LEU A 82 6.80 -5.26 6.54
CA LEU A 82 7.34 -6.57 6.90
C LEU A 82 6.48 -7.24 7.98
N GLU A 83 6.07 -6.46 8.97
CA GLU A 83 5.21 -6.92 10.06
C GLU A 83 3.86 -7.45 9.53
N ASP A 84 3.29 -6.79 8.50
CA ASP A 84 2.07 -7.26 7.84
C ASP A 84 2.29 -8.61 7.15
N VAL A 85 3.44 -8.78 6.46
CA VAL A 85 3.79 -10.05 5.81
C VAL A 85 3.95 -11.17 6.83
N GLU A 86 4.62 -10.89 7.96
CA GLU A 86 4.81 -11.86 9.05
C GLU A 86 3.46 -12.22 9.71
N ALA A 87 2.58 -11.24 9.92
CA ALA A 87 1.24 -11.47 10.43
C ALA A 87 0.42 -12.35 9.48
N LEU A 88 0.44 -12.06 8.17
CA LEU A 88 -0.23 -12.90 7.17
C LEU A 88 0.37 -14.31 7.13
N GLN A 89 1.70 -14.43 7.17
CA GLN A 89 2.39 -15.73 7.18
C GLN A 89 1.97 -16.59 8.39
N ALA A 90 1.83 -15.97 9.56
CA ALA A 90 1.37 -16.65 10.77
C ALA A 90 -0.09 -17.13 10.67
N GLN A 91 -0.93 -16.46 9.87
CA GLN A 91 -2.33 -16.82 9.67
C GLN A 91 -2.53 -17.91 8.60
N LEU A 92 -1.58 -18.12 7.67
CA LEU A 92 -1.73 -19.11 6.59
C LEU A 92 -2.19 -20.49 7.08
N PRO A 93 -1.66 -21.05 8.20
CA PRO A 93 -2.10 -22.37 8.68
C PRO A 93 -3.55 -22.41 9.14
N ALA A 94 -4.16 -21.28 9.49
CA ALA A 94 -5.55 -21.18 9.93
C ALA A 94 -6.54 -21.02 8.77
N ILE A 95 -6.06 -20.69 7.57
CA ILE A 95 -6.91 -20.53 6.37
C ILE A 95 -7.22 -21.91 5.80
N ARG A 96 -8.48 -22.36 5.92
CA ARG A 96 -8.93 -23.71 5.54
C ARG A 96 -10.04 -23.71 4.48
N ASN A 97 -10.83 -22.64 4.42
CA ASN A 97 -11.98 -22.56 3.53
C ASN A 97 -11.84 -21.43 2.52
N ARG A 98 -11.58 -20.20 3.01
CA ARG A 98 -11.55 -19.03 2.13
C ARG A 98 -10.72 -17.89 2.71
N VAL A 99 -9.91 -17.27 1.85
CA VAL A 99 -9.30 -15.96 2.09
C VAL A 99 -9.84 -14.96 1.08
N ALA A 100 -10.21 -13.78 1.54
CA ALA A 100 -10.62 -12.67 0.68
C ALA A 100 -9.53 -11.59 0.64
N ILE A 101 -9.16 -11.16 -0.56
CA ILE A 101 -8.28 -10.04 -0.80
C ILE A 101 -9.14 -8.89 -1.32
N VAL A 102 -9.05 -7.73 -0.70
CA VAL A 102 -9.85 -6.55 -1.08
C VAL A 102 -8.96 -5.55 -1.82
N GLY A 103 -9.35 -5.24 -3.06
CA GLY A 103 -8.63 -4.37 -3.99
C GLY A 103 -7.87 -5.16 -5.06
N ALA A 104 -8.31 -5.04 -6.33
CA ALA A 104 -7.68 -5.70 -7.47
C ALA A 104 -6.73 -4.76 -8.24
N GLY A 105 -5.99 -3.92 -7.52
CA GLY A 105 -4.80 -3.25 -8.01
C GLY A 105 -3.61 -4.21 -8.16
N PRO A 106 -2.42 -3.71 -8.56
CA PRO A 106 -1.24 -4.56 -8.75
C PRO A 106 -0.94 -5.45 -7.54
N SER A 107 -0.87 -4.87 -6.35
CA SER A 107 -0.57 -5.62 -5.12
C SER A 107 -1.59 -6.72 -4.81
N GLY A 108 -2.89 -6.42 -5.02
CA GLY A 108 -3.95 -7.41 -4.76
C GLY A 108 -3.92 -8.57 -5.74
N VAL A 109 -3.68 -8.30 -7.03
CA VAL A 109 -3.58 -9.34 -8.06
C VAL A 109 -2.38 -10.25 -7.81
N GLU A 110 -1.20 -9.67 -7.54
CA GLU A 110 0.01 -10.42 -7.24
C GLU A 110 -0.14 -11.26 -5.97
N LEU A 111 -0.71 -10.68 -4.91
CA LEU A 111 -0.97 -11.40 -3.66
C LEU A 111 -1.99 -12.53 -3.84
N ALA A 112 -3.03 -12.31 -4.64
CA ALA A 112 -4.03 -13.34 -4.92
C ALA A 112 -3.41 -14.54 -5.63
N CYS A 113 -2.57 -14.31 -6.64
CA CYS A 113 -1.82 -15.37 -7.30
C CYS A 113 -0.89 -16.12 -6.32
N LYS A 114 -0.14 -15.37 -5.50
CA LYS A 114 0.79 -15.97 -4.53
C LYS A 114 0.05 -16.78 -3.46
N LEU A 115 -1.06 -16.27 -2.92
CA LEU A 115 -1.86 -17.01 -1.94
C LEU A 115 -2.53 -18.26 -2.54
N ALA A 116 -2.98 -18.17 -3.78
CA ALA A 116 -3.54 -19.34 -4.48
C ALA A 116 -2.48 -20.45 -4.66
N ASP A 117 -1.24 -20.08 -4.99
CA ASP A 117 -0.13 -21.04 -5.10
C ASP A 117 0.23 -21.65 -3.73
N LEU A 118 0.23 -20.85 -2.64
CA LEU A 118 0.54 -21.29 -1.28
C LEU A 118 -0.57 -22.15 -0.66
N LEU A 119 -1.84 -21.82 -0.93
CA LEU A 119 -3.02 -22.47 -0.34
C LEU A 119 -3.65 -23.51 -1.26
N ARG A 120 -2.96 -23.94 -2.32
CA ARG A 120 -3.48 -24.87 -3.33
C ARG A 120 -4.09 -26.12 -2.69
N GLY A 121 -5.40 -26.33 -2.96
CA GLY A 121 -6.15 -27.44 -2.44
C GLY A 121 -6.55 -27.36 -0.96
N GLN A 122 -6.19 -26.27 -0.25
CA GLN A 122 -6.55 -26.06 1.15
C GLN A 122 -7.67 -25.04 1.31
N ALA A 123 -7.65 -23.95 0.54
CA ALA A 123 -8.63 -22.88 0.65
C ALA A 123 -8.85 -22.18 -0.70
N ASN A 124 -10.01 -21.56 -0.84
CA ASN A 124 -10.35 -20.73 -1.99
C ASN A 124 -9.81 -19.30 -1.81
N VAL A 125 -9.34 -18.71 -2.88
CA VAL A 125 -8.91 -17.31 -2.90
C VAL A 125 -9.93 -16.48 -3.67
N GLU A 126 -10.46 -15.44 -3.02
CA GLU A 126 -11.38 -14.49 -3.63
C GLU A 126 -10.73 -13.11 -3.69
N LEU A 127 -10.74 -12.48 -4.87
CA LEU A 127 -10.25 -11.13 -5.10
C LEU A 127 -11.46 -10.23 -5.37
N ILE A 128 -11.65 -9.22 -4.49
CA ILE A 128 -12.83 -8.35 -4.47
C ILE A 128 -12.43 -6.97 -4.99
N GLU A 129 -13.15 -6.49 -6.01
CA GLU A 129 -12.90 -5.20 -6.64
C GLU A 129 -14.20 -4.42 -6.76
N ARG A 130 -14.17 -3.17 -6.29
CA ARG A 130 -15.32 -2.24 -6.39
C ARG A 130 -15.56 -1.79 -7.85
N GLY A 131 -14.48 -1.64 -8.61
CA GLY A 131 -14.52 -1.24 -10.02
C GLY A 131 -15.00 -2.35 -10.94
N GLU A 132 -15.16 -2.01 -12.22
CA GLU A 132 -15.65 -2.94 -13.26
C GLU A 132 -14.66 -4.06 -13.59
N ARG A 133 -13.38 -3.88 -13.29
CA ARG A 133 -12.30 -4.81 -13.71
C ARG A 133 -11.08 -4.72 -12.78
N CYS A 134 -10.26 -5.75 -12.79
CA CYS A 134 -8.95 -5.69 -12.13
C CYS A 134 -8.01 -4.76 -12.92
N LEU A 135 -6.99 -4.25 -12.24
CA LEU A 135 -5.95 -3.39 -12.81
C LEU A 135 -6.52 -2.28 -13.71
N PRO A 136 -7.41 -1.40 -13.21
CA PRO A 136 -8.16 -0.45 -14.04
C PRO A 136 -7.25 0.51 -14.83
N GLN A 137 -6.08 0.83 -14.31
CA GLN A 137 -5.11 1.73 -14.95
C GLN A 137 -4.09 1.00 -15.85
N ALA A 138 -4.09 -0.33 -15.87
CA ALA A 138 -3.16 -1.08 -16.69
C ALA A 138 -3.61 -1.11 -18.17
N LYS A 139 -2.62 -1.25 -19.07
CA LYS A 139 -2.87 -1.50 -20.48
C LYS A 139 -3.67 -2.81 -20.65
N ALA A 140 -4.50 -2.89 -21.71
CA ALA A 140 -5.37 -4.04 -21.95
C ALA A 140 -4.63 -5.38 -21.96
N PHE A 141 -3.44 -5.42 -22.57
CA PHE A 141 -2.59 -6.61 -22.57
C PHE A 141 -2.20 -7.07 -21.17
N ASN A 142 -1.71 -6.16 -20.33
CA ASN A 142 -1.29 -6.51 -18.96
C ASN A 142 -2.48 -7.00 -18.12
N ARG A 143 -3.65 -6.39 -18.33
CA ARG A 143 -4.90 -6.81 -17.66
C ARG A 143 -5.30 -8.22 -18.08
N SER A 144 -5.32 -8.51 -19.39
CA SER A 144 -5.68 -9.85 -19.86
C SER A 144 -4.70 -10.93 -19.35
N GLN A 145 -3.40 -10.62 -19.22
CA GLN A 145 -2.44 -11.54 -18.63
C GLN A 145 -2.71 -11.76 -17.12
N ALA A 146 -3.08 -10.72 -16.40
CA ALA A 146 -3.46 -10.82 -14.99
C ALA A 146 -4.73 -11.67 -14.80
N GLU A 147 -5.77 -11.41 -15.60
CA GLU A 147 -7.01 -12.20 -15.57
C GLU A 147 -6.76 -13.67 -15.89
N LEU A 148 -5.91 -13.96 -16.88
CA LEU A 148 -5.49 -15.32 -17.20
C LEU A 148 -4.73 -15.98 -16.03
N ALA A 149 -3.81 -15.25 -15.39
CA ALA A 149 -3.05 -15.75 -14.26
C ALA A 149 -3.93 -16.06 -13.04
N LEU A 150 -4.93 -15.23 -12.78
CA LEU A 150 -5.96 -15.46 -11.74
C LEU A 150 -6.80 -16.70 -12.07
N GLN A 151 -7.27 -16.81 -13.32
CA GLN A 151 -8.08 -17.94 -13.78
C GLN A 151 -7.31 -19.27 -13.69
N GLN A 152 -6.05 -19.31 -14.12
CA GLN A 152 -5.20 -20.51 -14.04
C GLN A 152 -4.98 -21.02 -12.61
N ARG A 153 -5.21 -20.16 -11.62
CA ARG A 153 -5.07 -20.47 -10.18
C ARG A 153 -6.40 -20.62 -9.45
N ASP A 154 -7.50 -20.65 -10.20
CA ASP A 154 -8.85 -20.75 -9.64
C ASP A 154 -9.17 -19.60 -8.65
N VAL A 155 -8.54 -18.42 -8.82
CA VAL A 155 -8.87 -17.23 -8.05
C VAL A 155 -10.20 -16.68 -8.52
N ARG A 156 -11.16 -16.54 -7.62
CA ARG A 156 -12.46 -15.96 -7.91
C ARG A 156 -12.40 -14.44 -7.88
N LEU A 157 -12.37 -13.81 -9.05
CA LEU A 157 -12.45 -12.36 -9.18
C LEU A 157 -13.91 -11.90 -9.11
N ARG A 158 -14.22 -11.00 -8.14
CA ARG A 158 -15.53 -10.34 -7.99
C ARG A 158 -15.37 -8.85 -8.26
N CYS A 159 -15.66 -8.44 -9.48
CA CYS A 159 -15.74 -7.02 -9.85
C CYS A 159 -17.11 -6.42 -9.53
N GLN A 160 -17.21 -5.09 -9.54
CA GLN A 160 -18.43 -4.33 -9.20
C GLN A 160 -18.98 -4.72 -7.82
N CYS A 161 -18.10 -5.04 -6.90
CA CYS A 161 -18.43 -5.53 -5.58
C CYS A 161 -17.62 -4.78 -4.52
N GLY A 162 -18.26 -3.93 -3.74
CA GLY A 162 -17.63 -3.14 -2.68
C GLY A 162 -17.78 -3.81 -1.32
N VAL A 163 -16.76 -3.67 -0.46
CA VAL A 163 -16.86 -4.06 0.95
C VAL A 163 -17.53 -2.95 1.75
N LYS A 164 -18.51 -3.29 2.58
CA LYS A 164 -19.22 -2.37 3.48
C LYS A 164 -18.82 -2.49 4.94
N ALA A 165 -18.47 -3.69 5.36
CA ALA A 165 -17.96 -3.96 6.70
C ALA A 165 -17.11 -5.23 6.71
N VAL A 166 -16.20 -5.30 7.66
CA VAL A 166 -15.41 -6.49 7.97
C VAL A 166 -15.70 -6.89 9.41
N GLN A 167 -16.02 -8.15 9.61
CA GLN A 167 -16.21 -8.73 10.94
C GLN A 167 -15.34 -9.97 11.08
N ALA A 168 -15.20 -10.45 12.30
CA ALA A 168 -14.49 -11.72 12.52
C ALA A 168 -15.17 -12.86 11.76
N GLY A 169 -14.48 -13.40 10.75
CA GLY A 169 -14.98 -14.49 9.92
C GLY A 169 -15.96 -14.12 8.81
N GLU A 170 -16.26 -12.82 8.60
CA GLU A 170 -17.27 -12.41 7.63
C GLU A 170 -17.00 -11.05 6.97
N LEU A 171 -17.30 -10.96 5.68
CA LEU A 171 -17.36 -9.72 4.92
C LEU A 171 -18.81 -9.40 4.54
N THR A 172 -19.23 -8.15 4.77
CA THR A 172 -20.44 -7.61 4.15
C THR A 172 -20.06 -6.95 2.83
N LEU A 173 -20.62 -7.45 1.74
CA LEU A 173 -20.40 -7.00 0.38
C LEU A 173 -21.62 -6.26 -0.15
N GLN A 174 -21.42 -5.34 -1.09
CA GLN A 174 -22.48 -4.69 -1.84
C GLN A 174 -22.16 -4.71 -3.33
N ASP A 175 -23.08 -5.19 -4.15
CA ASP A 175 -22.97 -5.20 -5.60
C ASP A 175 -23.30 -3.83 -6.23
N ALA A 176 -23.19 -3.75 -7.59
CA ALA A 176 -23.49 -2.54 -8.34
C ALA A 176 -24.96 -2.11 -8.27
N GLN A 177 -25.87 -3.02 -7.94
CA GLN A 177 -27.30 -2.77 -7.78
C GLN A 177 -27.65 -2.30 -6.33
N GLY A 178 -26.63 -2.23 -5.45
CA GLY A 178 -26.81 -1.85 -4.05
C GLY A 178 -27.27 -3.01 -3.16
N GLN A 179 -27.37 -4.23 -3.69
CA GLN A 179 -27.76 -5.40 -2.92
C GLN A 179 -26.62 -5.86 -2.01
N SER A 180 -26.91 -6.00 -0.74
CA SER A 180 -25.94 -6.50 0.23
C SER A 180 -25.96 -8.03 0.34
N SER A 181 -24.79 -8.61 0.50
CA SER A 181 -24.60 -10.03 0.74
C SER A 181 -23.48 -10.27 1.76
N SER A 182 -23.51 -11.43 2.40
CA SER A 182 -22.50 -11.85 3.36
C SER A 182 -21.59 -12.91 2.73
N LEU A 183 -20.30 -12.83 3.01
CA LEU A 183 -19.28 -13.77 2.57
C LEU A 183 -18.49 -14.27 3.79
N ALA A 184 -18.66 -15.55 4.14
CA ALA A 184 -17.88 -16.18 5.19
C ALA A 184 -16.42 -16.39 4.72
N VAL A 185 -15.44 -15.99 5.55
CA VAL A 185 -14.01 -16.05 5.25
C VAL A 185 -13.21 -16.41 6.49
N ASP A 186 -12.07 -17.09 6.32
CA ASP A 186 -11.13 -17.35 7.42
C ASP A 186 -10.19 -16.16 7.66
N ALA A 187 -9.90 -15.39 6.61
CA ALA A 187 -9.08 -14.19 6.68
C ALA A 187 -9.47 -13.16 5.60
N VAL A 188 -9.26 -11.90 5.91
CA VAL A 188 -9.37 -10.77 4.98
C VAL A 188 -8.01 -10.11 4.87
N VAL A 189 -7.52 -9.87 3.64
CA VAL A 189 -6.32 -9.09 3.41
C VAL A 189 -6.70 -7.81 2.66
N TRP A 190 -6.41 -6.65 3.28
CA TRP A 190 -6.76 -5.35 2.74
C TRP A 190 -5.61 -4.79 1.93
N THR A 191 -5.77 -4.70 0.62
CA THR A 191 -4.82 -4.10 -0.32
C THR A 191 -5.40 -2.89 -1.05
N ALA A 192 -6.66 -2.53 -0.74
CA ALA A 192 -7.36 -1.41 -1.36
C ALA A 192 -6.97 -0.09 -0.70
N GLY A 193 -6.74 0.92 -1.55
CA GLY A 193 -6.51 2.29 -1.12
C GLY A 193 -5.14 2.54 -0.49
N GLN A 194 -4.64 3.71 -0.82
CA GLN A 194 -3.43 4.28 -0.22
C GLN A 194 -3.68 5.76 0.02
N ARG A 195 -3.18 6.27 1.12
CA ARG A 195 -3.11 7.70 1.42
C ARG A 195 -1.67 8.11 1.63
N THR A 196 -1.32 9.28 1.17
CA THR A 196 0.03 9.83 1.35
C THR A 196 0.42 9.91 2.83
N ALA A 197 1.67 9.61 3.13
CA ALA A 197 2.22 9.67 4.49
C ALA A 197 3.00 10.98 4.73
N VAL A 198 2.42 12.12 4.36
CA VAL A 198 3.03 13.44 4.56
C VAL A 198 3.05 13.78 6.05
N PRO A 199 4.20 14.19 6.61
CA PRO A 199 4.28 14.72 7.98
C PRO A 199 3.41 15.96 8.14
N SER A 200 2.94 16.25 9.37
CA SER A 200 2.18 17.46 9.65
C SER A 200 3.02 18.73 9.40
N GLY A 201 2.36 19.86 9.15
CA GLY A 201 3.02 21.15 8.90
C GLY A 201 2.24 22.02 7.92
N THR A 202 2.71 23.23 7.69
CA THR A 202 2.13 24.19 6.74
C THR A 202 2.59 23.90 5.32
N LEU A 203 2.37 22.67 4.83
CA LEU A 203 2.77 22.23 3.50
C LEU A 203 1.54 22.21 2.59
N ALA A 204 1.66 22.85 1.41
CA ALA A 204 0.56 22.87 0.45
C ALA A 204 0.39 21.50 -0.22
N THR A 205 -0.82 20.94 -0.13
CA THR A 205 -1.16 19.65 -0.75
C THR A 205 -2.21 19.80 -1.85
N ASP A 206 -2.29 18.80 -2.73
CA ASP A 206 -3.40 18.64 -3.67
C ASP A 206 -4.62 17.96 -3.00
N GLY A 207 -5.69 17.75 -3.76
CA GLY A 207 -6.91 17.09 -3.27
C GLY A 207 -6.73 15.62 -2.84
N ARG A 208 -5.58 15.00 -3.16
CA ARG A 208 -5.22 13.63 -2.75
C ARG A 208 -4.23 13.62 -1.57
N GLY A 209 -3.89 14.79 -1.01
CA GLY A 209 -2.93 14.94 0.08
C GLY A 209 -1.47 14.85 -0.34
N ARG A 210 -1.14 14.91 -1.64
CA ARG A 210 0.24 14.94 -2.14
C ARG A 210 0.77 16.37 -2.11
N LEU A 211 2.06 16.53 -1.84
CA LEU A 211 2.74 17.82 -1.81
C LEU A 211 2.85 18.42 -3.19
N ARG A 212 2.42 19.67 -3.34
CA ARG A 212 2.50 20.40 -4.61
C ARG A 212 3.93 20.76 -4.94
N CYS A 213 4.43 20.25 -6.08
CA CYS A 213 5.80 20.43 -6.53
C CYS A 213 5.85 21.15 -7.89
N ASN A 214 6.96 21.81 -8.15
CA ASN A 214 7.31 22.27 -9.49
C ASN A 214 7.95 21.13 -10.32
N ALA A 215 8.35 21.42 -11.55
CA ALA A 215 8.99 20.42 -12.44
C ALA A 215 10.33 19.86 -11.92
N SER A 216 10.97 20.55 -10.99
CA SER A 216 12.21 20.11 -10.32
C SER A 216 11.94 19.37 -9.01
N LEU A 217 10.69 19.01 -8.73
CA LEU A 217 10.23 18.34 -7.52
C LEU A 217 10.41 19.17 -6.23
N GLN A 218 10.70 20.45 -6.34
CA GLN A 218 10.71 21.40 -5.22
C GLN A 218 9.27 21.79 -4.87
N LEU A 219 8.98 21.95 -3.57
CA LEU A 219 7.67 22.46 -3.17
C LEU A 219 7.45 23.88 -3.72
N GLU A 220 6.24 24.14 -4.21
CA GLU A 220 5.84 25.48 -4.65
C GLU A 220 5.93 26.52 -3.52
N SER A 221 5.73 26.08 -2.27
CA SER A 221 5.76 26.94 -1.09
C SER A 221 7.15 27.19 -0.50
N ASP A 222 8.12 26.29 -0.75
CA ASP A 222 9.49 26.42 -0.23
C ASP A 222 10.49 25.65 -1.12
N PRO A 223 11.35 26.36 -1.88
CA PRO A 223 12.28 25.72 -2.80
C PRO A 223 13.41 24.92 -2.12
N ARG A 224 13.53 24.98 -0.80
CA ARG A 224 14.48 24.16 -0.04
C ARG A 224 13.95 22.76 0.26
N ILE A 225 12.65 22.52 0.04
CA ILE A 225 11.98 21.25 0.31
C ILE A 225 11.63 20.59 -1.00
N PHE A 226 11.99 19.32 -1.13
CA PHE A 226 11.68 18.46 -2.27
C PHE A 226 10.71 17.36 -1.83
N SER A 227 9.88 16.88 -2.74
CA SER A 227 9.05 15.72 -2.50
C SER A 227 9.24 14.69 -3.60
N LEU A 228 9.38 13.42 -3.23
CA LEU A 228 9.63 12.30 -4.14
C LEU A 228 8.63 11.16 -3.94
N GLY A 229 8.37 10.42 -5.01
CA GLY A 229 7.52 9.23 -4.98
C GLY A 229 6.06 9.56 -4.68
N ASP A 230 5.40 8.73 -3.88
CA ASP A 230 3.95 8.80 -3.60
C ASP A 230 3.51 10.09 -2.91
N THR A 231 4.44 10.83 -2.31
CA THR A 231 4.14 12.11 -1.66
C THR A 231 4.13 13.30 -2.62
N ALA A 232 4.66 13.15 -3.84
CA ALA A 232 4.78 14.25 -4.81
C ALA A 232 3.55 14.35 -5.72
N ALA A 233 3.02 15.56 -5.88
CA ALA A 233 2.05 15.90 -6.92
C ALA A 233 2.82 16.49 -8.11
N ILE A 234 2.89 15.76 -9.22
CA ILE A 234 3.63 16.15 -10.42
C ILE A 234 2.74 17.05 -11.28
N PRO A 235 3.13 18.29 -11.59
CA PRO A 235 2.24 19.29 -12.21
C PRO A 235 1.79 18.91 -13.61
N HIS A 236 2.64 18.22 -14.38
CA HIS A 236 2.38 17.91 -15.79
C HIS A 236 1.61 16.62 -16.01
N ASP A 237 1.47 15.79 -14.96
CA ASP A 237 0.68 14.57 -15.01
C ASP A 237 0.09 14.24 -13.63
N PRO A 238 -1.04 14.87 -13.26
CA PRO A 238 -1.68 14.67 -11.97
C PRO A 238 -2.28 13.26 -11.83
N GLU A 239 -2.43 12.52 -12.91
CA GLU A 239 -3.00 11.18 -12.94
C GLU A 239 -1.95 10.06 -12.86
N LEU A 240 -0.64 10.41 -12.81
CA LEU A 240 0.41 9.41 -12.64
C LEU A 240 0.13 8.50 -11.45
N PRO A 241 0.15 7.19 -11.66
CA PRO A 241 -0.08 6.23 -10.57
C PRO A 241 1.10 6.24 -9.60
N ALA A 242 0.80 6.08 -8.32
CA ALA A 242 1.80 5.92 -7.28
C ALA A 242 2.40 4.50 -7.39
N THR A 243 3.43 4.36 -8.21
CA THR A 243 4.17 3.11 -8.41
C THR A 243 5.67 3.35 -8.33
N ALA A 244 6.43 2.32 -7.97
CA ALA A 244 7.88 2.42 -7.91
C ALA A 244 8.49 2.86 -9.26
N GLN A 245 7.91 2.41 -10.38
CA GLN A 245 8.36 2.77 -11.75
C GLN A 245 8.17 4.25 -12.06
N VAL A 246 7.20 4.91 -11.44
CA VAL A 246 6.96 6.37 -11.60
C VAL A 246 7.83 7.18 -10.65
N ALA A 247 8.24 6.57 -9.52
CA ALA A 247 9.09 7.24 -8.54
C ALA A 247 10.57 7.37 -8.98
N PHE A 248 10.99 6.64 -10.03
CA PHE A 248 12.28 6.77 -10.69
C PHE A 248 12.23 7.80 -11.82
#